data_2a1d379c13dedf7e6f94c4d7ea73e15f
#
_entry.id   2a1d379c13dedf7e6f94c4d7ea73e15f
#
_cell.length_a   1.000
_cell.length_b   1.000
_cell.length_c   1.000
_cell.angle_alpha   90.00
_cell.angle_beta   90.00
_cell.angle_gamma   90.00
#
_symmetry.space_group_name_H-M   'P 1'
#
loop_
_entity.id
_entity.type
_entity.pdbx_description
1 polymer ?
#
loop_
_entity_poly.entity_id
_entity_poly.type
_entity_poly.pdbx_seq_one_letter_code
_entity_poly.pdbx_strand_id
1 'polypeptide(L)'
;MRTVHRIDPDGVPSQREPGDIDRAHGNGLVATGLRHAYGQLTVLDLDTFTVAPGDRHAVIGPNGAGKSTLLNLLAGTTRTQAGTITYNGQAITRRGPAWRARAGIGRTFQHPRVYPNLTVLDCVRMGGWHHRHQPERTPLEALDLVGLIGYADYPAAALSHGHRRMLDLAVALAGQPRVLLLDEPVAGLTDTDTTRLLDILGRLPGWMAVVLVEHHMEVVAALADWTTVLHHGRRHTDGPTDTVRADPAVTALYLGTGGDDAAHR
;
A
#
# COMPACT_ATOMS: atom_id res chain seq x y z
N MET A 1 18.67 10.55 -11.85
CA MET A 1 17.78 10.02 -10.82
C MET A 1 18.43 8.72 -10.33
N ARG A 2 18.89 8.63 -9.07
CA ARG A 2 19.58 7.43 -8.58
C ARG A 2 18.53 6.47 -8.05
N THR A 3 18.44 5.29 -8.65
CA THR A 3 17.65 4.15 -8.14
C THR A 3 18.18 3.82 -6.75
N VAL A 4 17.33 3.93 -5.74
CA VAL A 4 17.68 3.55 -4.37
C VAL A 4 17.54 2.04 -4.30
N HIS A 5 18.61 1.32 -4.68
CA HIS A 5 18.69 -0.12 -4.42
C HIS A 5 18.84 -0.35 -2.92
N ARG A 6 17.96 -1.16 -2.38
CA ARG A 6 18.08 -1.67 -1.02
C ARG A 6 19.32 -2.56 -0.95
N ILE A 7 20.24 -2.22 -0.06
CA ILE A 7 21.43 -3.00 0.24
C ILE A 7 21.11 -3.82 1.48
N ASP A 8 21.24 -5.15 1.40
CA ASP A 8 21.22 -6.02 2.58
C ASP A 8 22.39 -5.66 3.51
N PRO A 9 22.36 -6.07 4.81
CA PRO A 9 23.45 -5.79 5.75
C PRO A 9 24.82 -6.23 5.24
N ASP A 10 24.87 -7.13 4.25
CA ASP A 10 26.09 -7.66 3.61
C ASP A 10 26.44 -6.99 2.27
N GLY A 11 25.74 -5.89 1.89
CA GLY A 11 26.07 -5.08 0.72
C GLY A 11 25.67 -5.65 -0.65
N VAL A 12 24.80 -6.68 -0.69
CA VAL A 12 24.35 -7.32 -1.94
C VAL A 12 22.94 -6.85 -2.29
N PRO A 13 22.65 -6.47 -3.57
CA PRO A 13 21.27 -6.17 -4.00
C PRO A 13 20.41 -7.43 -3.87
N SER A 14 19.31 -7.38 -3.12
CA SER A 14 18.40 -8.52 -3.01
C SER A 14 17.70 -8.75 -4.35
N GLN A 15 18.14 -9.74 -5.11
CA GLN A 15 17.45 -10.23 -6.30
C GLN A 15 16.49 -11.34 -5.86
N ARG A 16 15.18 -11.15 -6.11
CA ARG A 16 14.20 -12.23 -5.98
C ARG A 16 14.31 -13.15 -7.20
N GLU A 17 14.46 -14.44 -6.95
CA GLU A 17 14.34 -15.47 -7.97
C GLU A 17 12.85 -15.80 -8.20
N PRO A 18 12.43 -16.23 -9.42
CA PRO A 18 11.04 -16.62 -9.73
C PRO A 18 10.48 -17.76 -8.86
N GLY A 19 11.26 -18.38 -7.98
CA GLY A 19 10.88 -19.44 -7.05
C GLY A 19 10.61 -18.97 -5.61
N ASP A 20 10.74 -17.69 -5.29
CA ASP A 20 10.62 -17.15 -3.92
C ASP A 20 9.17 -17.11 -3.35
N ILE A 21 8.18 -17.61 -4.11
CA ILE A 21 6.81 -17.87 -3.62
C ILE A 21 6.82 -18.80 -2.39
N ASP A 22 7.82 -19.66 -2.28
CA ASP A 22 7.96 -20.61 -1.17
C ASP A 22 8.40 -19.97 0.16
N ARG A 23 9.02 -18.79 0.15
CA ARG A 23 9.49 -18.11 1.38
C ARG A 23 8.37 -17.49 2.21
N ALA A 24 7.20 -17.24 1.63
CA ALA A 24 6.06 -16.68 2.35
C ALA A 24 5.20 -17.72 3.07
N HIS A 25 5.46 -19.02 2.93
CA HIS A 25 4.62 -20.09 3.50
C HIS A 25 4.59 -20.15 5.04
N GLY A 26 5.25 -19.24 5.75
CA GLY A 26 5.16 -19.16 7.22
C GLY A 26 5.03 -17.73 7.76
N ASN A 27 5.60 -16.74 7.09
CA ASN A 27 5.67 -15.37 7.59
C ASN A 27 5.27 -14.38 6.50
N GLY A 28 4.19 -13.63 6.70
CA GLY A 28 3.72 -12.62 5.76
C GLY A 28 2.22 -12.63 5.56
N LEU A 29 1.74 -11.89 4.57
CA LEU A 29 0.34 -11.79 4.19
C LEU A 29 0.12 -12.62 2.92
N VAL A 30 -0.73 -13.65 3.02
CA VAL A 30 -1.03 -14.55 1.88
C VAL A 30 -2.54 -14.58 1.66
N ALA A 31 -2.94 -14.39 0.43
CA ALA A 31 -4.31 -14.51 -0.03
C ALA A 31 -4.39 -15.62 -1.08
N THR A 32 -5.37 -16.53 -0.95
CA THR A 32 -5.54 -17.67 -1.86
C THR A 32 -6.99 -17.81 -2.28
N GLY A 33 -7.24 -17.92 -3.59
CA GLY A 33 -8.56 -18.12 -4.18
C GLY A 33 -9.53 -16.97 -3.88
N LEU A 34 -9.02 -15.73 -3.80
CA LEU A 34 -9.86 -14.57 -3.49
C LEU A 34 -10.84 -14.31 -4.62
N ARG A 35 -12.14 -14.31 -4.28
CA ARG A 35 -13.19 -13.87 -5.19
C ARG A 35 -14.09 -12.84 -4.52
N HIS A 36 -14.40 -11.78 -5.28
CA HIS A 36 -15.34 -10.76 -4.86
C HIS A 36 -16.14 -10.22 -6.04
N ALA A 37 -17.45 -10.05 -5.83
CA ALA A 37 -18.38 -9.51 -6.83
C ALA A 37 -19.28 -8.44 -6.20
N TYR A 38 -19.64 -7.44 -6.97
CA TYR A 38 -20.71 -6.48 -6.67
C TYR A 38 -21.95 -6.83 -7.54
N GLY A 39 -22.98 -7.38 -6.89
CA GLY A 39 -24.11 -7.96 -7.61
C GLY A 39 -23.66 -9.14 -8.49
N GLN A 40 -23.86 -9.05 -9.79
CA GLN A 40 -23.42 -10.08 -10.74
C GLN A 40 -22.03 -9.83 -11.34
N LEU A 41 -21.45 -8.64 -11.11
CA LEU A 41 -20.14 -8.29 -11.66
C LEU A 41 -19.01 -8.80 -10.77
N THR A 42 -18.28 -9.81 -11.21
CA THR A 42 -17.04 -10.25 -10.55
C THR A 42 -15.96 -9.19 -10.78
N VAL A 43 -15.48 -8.58 -9.70
CA VAL A 43 -14.46 -7.51 -9.73
C VAL A 43 -13.08 -7.99 -9.31
N LEU A 44 -13.00 -9.17 -8.65
CA LEU A 44 -11.75 -9.82 -8.32
C LEU A 44 -11.93 -11.34 -8.33
N ASP A 45 -11.02 -12.04 -9.02
CA ASP A 45 -10.88 -13.50 -9.10
C ASP A 45 -9.38 -13.80 -9.17
N LEU A 46 -8.75 -13.98 -8.02
CA LEU A 46 -7.30 -14.02 -7.87
C LEU A 46 -6.87 -15.31 -7.16
N ASP A 47 -6.10 -16.14 -7.83
CA ASP A 47 -5.66 -17.46 -7.31
C ASP A 47 -4.77 -17.28 -6.08
N THR A 48 -3.75 -16.44 -6.19
CA THR A 48 -2.80 -16.19 -5.10
C THR A 48 -2.30 -14.76 -5.12
N PHE A 49 -2.05 -14.19 -3.94
CA PHE A 49 -1.33 -12.94 -3.77
C PHE A 49 -0.53 -13.03 -2.47
N THR A 50 0.77 -12.80 -2.55
CA THR A 50 1.69 -13.02 -1.43
C THR A 50 2.56 -11.80 -1.20
N VAL A 51 2.71 -11.43 0.07
CA VAL A 51 3.56 -10.33 0.52
C VAL A 51 4.41 -10.84 1.68
N ALA A 52 5.70 -11.02 1.44
CA ALA A 52 6.64 -11.41 2.49
C ALA A 52 7.06 -10.20 3.35
N PRO A 53 7.59 -10.43 4.56
CA PRO A 53 8.15 -9.36 5.37
C PRO A 53 9.21 -8.58 4.60
N GLY A 54 9.09 -7.26 4.63
CA GLY A 54 10.01 -6.36 3.94
C GLY A 54 9.79 -6.17 2.45
N ASP A 55 8.81 -6.80 1.84
CA ASP A 55 8.50 -6.63 0.42
C ASP A 55 8.09 -5.20 0.09
N ARG A 56 8.50 -4.76 -1.10
CA ARG A 56 8.01 -3.56 -1.79
C ARG A 56 7.25 -4.02 -3.01
N HIS A 57 5.94 -4.21 -2.87
CA HIS A 57 5.09 -4.85 -3.86
C HIS A 57 4.09 -3.86 -4.45
N ALA A 58 4.18 -3.57 -5.75
CA ALA A 58 3.19 -2.76 -6.45
C ALA A 58 2.08 -3.63 -7.05
N VAL A 59 0.87 -3.11 -7.02
CA VAL A 59 -0.29 -3.63 -7.75
C VAL A 59 -0.74 -2.57 -8.74
N ILE A 60 -0.60 -2.86 -10.03
CA ILE A 60 -0.93 -1.95 -11.12
C ILE A 60 -2.03 -2.53 -12.01
N GLY A 61 -2.56 -1.73 -12.91
CA GLY A 61 -3.59 -2.14 -13.87
C GLY A 61 -4.56 -1.00 -14.19
N PRO A 62 -5.40 -1.15 -15.22
CA PRO A 62 -6.40 -0.15 -15.62
C PRO A 62 -7.41 0.18 -14.51
N ASN A 63 -8.20 1.23 -14.72
CA ASN A 63 -9.35 1.52 -13.88
C ASN A 63 -10.34 0.36 -13.91
N GLY A 64 -10.90 0.00 -12.74
CA GLY A 64 -11.79 -1.18 -12.64
C GLY A 64 -11.08 -2.55 -12.62
N ALA A 65 -9.75 -2.62 -12.69
CA ALA A 65 -9.01 -3.90 -12.66
C ALA A 65 -9.08 -4.68 -11.33
N GLY A 66 -9.67 -4.10 -10.27
CA GLY A 66 -9.83 -4.76 -8.98
C GLY A 66 -8.78 -4.39 -7.91
N LYS A 67 -7.88 -3.45 -8.19
CA LYS A 67 -6.77 -3.04 -7.30
C LYS A 67 -7.24 -2.61 -5.91
N SER A 68 -8.11 -1.61 -5.83
CA SER A 68 -8.64 -1.11 -4.55
C SER A 68 -9.52 -2.17 -3.85
N THR A 69 -10.19 -3.05 -4.62
CA THR A 69 -10.91 -4.19 -4.06
C THR A 69 -9.94 -5.16 -3.37
N LEU A 70 -8.80 -5.48 -3.99
CA LEU A 70 -7.76 -6.30 -3.37
C LEU A 70 -7.28 -5.67 -2.06
N LEU A 71 -6.92 -4.37 -2.06
CA LEU A 71 -6.52 -3.68 -0.83
C LEU A 71 -7.62 -3.69 0.24
N ASN A 72 -8.89 -3.51 -0.15
CA ASN A 72 -10.03 -3.56 0.75
C ASN A 72 -10.18 -4.95 1.41
N LEU A 73 -9.99 -6.01 0.65
CA LEU A 73 -10.01 -7.39 1.15
C LEU A 73 -8.83 -7.66 2.08
N LEU A 74 -7.61 -7.22 1.71
CA LEU A 74 -6.41 -7.36 2.54
C LEU A 74 -6.48 -6.56 3.84
N ALA A 75 -7.08 -5.36 3.82
CA ALA A 75 -7.32 -4.54 5.00
C ALA A 75 -8.50 -5.01 5.86
N GLY A 76 -9.37 -5.88 5.33
CA GLY A 76 -10.58 -6.36 6.00
C GLY A 76 -11.72 -5.33 6.08
N THR A 77 -11.67 -4.27 5.29
CA THR A 77 -12.76 -3.29 5.14
C THR A 77 -13.90 -3.83 4.28
N THR A 78 -13.58 -4.80 3.41
CA THR A 78 -14.55 -5.57 2.63
C THR A 78 -14.38 -7.05 2.98
N ARG A 79 -15.50 -7.78 3.09
CA ARG A 79 -15.48 -9.23 3.33
C ARG A 79 -15.26 -9.97 2.02
N THR A 80 -14.36 -10.95 2.01
CA THR A 80 -14.23 -11.85 0.88
C THR A 80 -15.45 -12.77 0.76
N GLN A 81 -15.88 -13.05 -0.45
CA GLN A 81 -16.97 -13.97 -0.73
C GLN A 81 -16.45 -15.40 -0.89
N ALA A 82 -15.21 -15.57 -1.37
CA ALA A 82 -14.52 -16.85 -1.43
C ALA A 82 -13.02 -16.66 -1.20
N GLY A 83 -12.33 -17.75 -0.91
CA GLY A 83 -10.90 -17.77 -0.64
C GLY A 83 -10.53 -17.53 0.81
N THR A 84 -9.25 -17.49 1.07
CA THR A 84 -8.67 -17.35 2.40
C THR A 84 -7.60 -16.27 2.43
N ILE A 85 -7.47 -15.60 3.57
CA ILE A 85 -6.37 -14.68 3.84
C ILE A 85 -5.72 -15.13 5.15
N THR A 86 -4.42 -15.32 5.11
CA THR A 86 -3.61 -15.62 6.29
C THR A 86 -2.58 -14.52 6.50
N TYR A 87 -2.21 -14.30 7.75
CA TYR A 87 -1.13 -13.40 8.14
C TYR A 87 -0.27 -14.08 9.20
N ASN A 88 1.01 -14.24 8.92
CA ASN A 88 1.96 -15.00 9.72
C ASN A 88 1.42 -16.41 10.08
N GLY A 89 0.87 -17.12 9.09
CA GLY A 89 0.26 -18.44 9.24
C GLY A 89 -1.11 -18.46 9.91
N GLN A 90 -1.58 -17.35 10.49
CA GLN A 90 -2.88 -17.26 11.13
C GLN A 90 -3.98 -16.88 10.13
N ALA A 91 -5.10 -17.60 10.11
CA ALA A 91 -6.25 -17.26 9.29
C ALA A 91 -6.92 -15.96 9.78
N ILE A 92 -6.95 -14.95 8.89
CA ILE A 92 -7.54 -13.64 9.17
C ILE A 92 -8.72 -13.29 8.26
N THR A 93 -9.17 -14.23 7.45
CA THR A 93 -10.22 -14.04 6.43
C THR A 93 -11.45 -13.35 7.00
N ARG A 94 -11.89 -13.76 8.21
CA ARG A 94 -13.08 -13.21 8.89
C ARG A 94 -12.76 -12.09 9.87
N ARG A 95 -11.49 -11.68 10.01
CA ARG A 95 -11.08 -10.61 10.93
C ARG A 95 -11.31 -9.24 10.28
N GLY A 96 -11.99 -8.35 11.00
CA GLY A 96 -12.26 -7.00 10.54
C GLY A 96 -11.05 -6.06 10.62
N PRO A 97 -11.18 -4.81 10.11
CA PRO A 97 -10.06 -3.88 9.96
C PRO A 97 -9.40 -3.51 11.31
N ALA A 98 -10.18 -3.33 12.37
CA ALA A 98 -9.63 -2.99 13.68
C ALA A 98 -8.75 -4.12 14.27
N TRP A 99 -9.08 -5.38 14.01
CA TRP A 99 -8.25 -6.51 14.42
C TRP A 99 -6.97 -6.56 13.57
N ARG A 100 -7.08 -6.37 12.26
CA ARG A 100 -5.93 -6.40 11.34
C ARG A 100 -4.94 -5.26 11.61
N ALA A 101 -5.45 -4.07 11.92
CA ALA A 101 -4.61 -2.95 12.35
C ALA A 101 -3.81 -3.29 13.62
N ARG A 102 -4.45 -3.90 14.63
CA ARG A 102 -3.76 -4.37 15.84
C ARG A 102 -2.77 -5.49 15.59
N ALA A 103 -3.01 -6.30 14.57
CA ALA A 103 -2.09 -7.36 14.15
C ALA A 103 -0.90 -6.84 13.32
N GLY A 104 -0.88 -5.54 12.99
CA GLY A 104 0.22 -4.90 12.26
C GLY A 104 -0.05 -4.71 10.76
N ILE A 105 -1.30 -4.72 10.29
CA ILE A 105 -1.66 -4.38 8.91
C ILE A 105 -2.24 -2.96 8.90
N GLY A 106 -1.38 -1.99 8.60
CA GLY A 106 -1.75 -0.58 8.45
C GLY A 106 -2.25 -0.26 7.04
N ARG A 107 -3.05 0.79 6.92
CA ARG A 107 -3.56 1.24 5.63
C ARG A 107 -3.70 2.76 5.57
N THR A 108 -3.35 3.36 4.44
CA THR A 108 -3.81 4.68 4.03
C THR A 108 -5.03 4.56 3.10
N PHE A 109 -5.74 5.66 2.91
CA PHE A 109 -6.93 5.68 2.05
C PHE A 109 -6.71 6.61 0.86
N GLN A 110 -7.34 6.33 -0.27
CA GLN A 110 -7.32 7.20 -1.45
C GLN A 110 -7.73 8.65 -1.10
N HIS A 111 -8.76 8.80 -0.25
CA HIS A 111 -9.10 10.09 0.36
C HIS A 111 -8.66 10.05 1.83
N PRO A 112 -7.72 10.91 2.26
CA PRO A 112 -7.22 10.94 3.62
C PRO A 112 -8.34 11.02 4.65
N ARG A 113 -8.41 10.05 5.56
CA ARG A 113 -9.40 10.00 6.63
C ARG A 113 -8.85 10.64 7.90
N VAL A 114 -8.78 11.96 7.88
CA VAL A 114 -8.40 12.73 9.06
C VAL A 114 -9.63 13.24 9.81
N TYR A 115 -9.52 13.38 11.12
CA TYR A 115 -10.59 13.93 11.96
C TYR A 115 -10.47 15.46 11.95
N PRO A 116 -11.36 16.18 11.27
CA PRO A 116 -11.16 17.62 10.99
C PRO A 116 -11.12 18.48 12.27
N ASN A 117 -11.78 18.04 13.32
CA ASN A 117 -11.91 18.76 14.60
C ASN A 117 -10.81 18.40 15.61
N LEU A 118 -9.95 17.43 15.30
CA LEU A 118 -8.80 17.10 16.15
C LEU A 118 -7.56 17.87 15.69
N THR A 119 -6.61 18.04 16.61
CA THR A 119 -5.29 18.49 16.23
C THR A 119 -4.56 17.42 15.39
N VAL A 120 -3.58 17.86 14.61
CA VAL A 120 -2.72 16.97 13.83
C VAL A 120 -2.08 15.92 14.75
N LEU A 121 -1.59 16.34 15.92
CA LEU A 121 -1.00 15.43 16.91
C LEU A 121 -2.02 14.42 17.46
N ASP A 122 -3.25 14.85 17.75
CA ASP A 122 -4.27 13.95 18.28
C ASP A 122 -4.73 12.92 17.25
N CYS A 123 -4.77 13.29 15.95
CA CYS A 123 -4.99 12.33 14.88
C CYS A 123 -3.94 11.20 14.90
N VAL A 124 -2.65 11.55 15.04
CA VAL A 124 -1.56 10.56 15.10
C VAL A 124 -1.62 9.73 16.38
N ARG A 125 -1.94 10.34 17.52
CA ARG A 125 -2.17 9.62 18.79
C ARG A 125 -3.27 8.57 18.66
N MET A 126 -4.35 8.88 17.95
CA MET A 126 -5.42 7.90 17.68
C MET A 126 -4.94 6.74 16.84
N GLY A 127 -4.11 6.97 15.82
CA GLY A 127 -3.50 5.91 15.01
C GLY A 127 -2.65 4.94 15.83
N GLY A 128 -1.86 5.49 16.76
CA GLY A 128 -1.00 4.74 17.67
C GLY A 128 -1.68 4.22 18.96
N TRP A 129 -2.99 4.40 19.13
CA TRP A 129 -3.68 4.12 20.41
C TRP A 129 -3.43 2.72 20.98
N HIS A 130 -3.29 1.70 20.14
CA HIS A 130 -3.05 0.32 20.56
C HIS A 130 -1.64 0.09 21.11
N HIS A 131 -0.69 0.94 20.73
CA HIS A 131 0.73 0.87 21.13
C HIS A 131 1.11 1.95 22.15
N ARG A 132 0.13 2.67 22.74
CA ARG A 132 0.35 3.82 23.63
C ARG A 132 1.22 3.55 24.85
N HIS A 133 1.37 2.30 25.27
CA HIS A 133 2.17 1.92 26.43
C HIS A 133 3.63 1.57 26.10
N GLN A 134 3.90 1.15 24.86
CA GLN A 134 5.25 0.82 24.37
C GLN A 134 5.35 1.18 22.87
N PRO A 135 5.32 2.46 22.50
CA PRO A 135 5.46 2.84 21.12
C PRO A 135 6.92 2.68 20.67
N GLU A 136 7.15 1.98 19.55
CA GLU A 136 8.47 1.98 18.87
C GLU A 136 8.78 3.38 18.32
N ARG A 137 7.74 4.16 18.04
CA ARG A 137 7.82 5.57 17.59
C ARG A 137 6.75 6.39 18.28
N THR A 138 7.16 7.52 18.83
CA THR A 138 6.22 8.47 19.44
C THR A 138 5.37 9.16 18.35
N PRO A 139 4.19 9.69 18.69
CA PRO A 139 3.39 10.50 17.77
C PRO A 139 4.14 11.69 17.18
N LEU A 140 5.03 12.34 17.96
CA LEU A 140 5.84 13.45 17.50
C LEU A 140 6.90 13.01 16.50
N GLU A 141 7.58 11.87 16.72
CA GLU A 141 8.52 11.29 15.76
C GLU A 141 7.83 10.86 14.46
N ALA A 142 6.57 10.38 14.53
CA ALA A 142 5.79 10.10 13.34
C ALA A 142 5.46 11.37 12.55
N LEU A 143 5.16 12.49 13.24
CA LEU A 143 4.95 13.79 12.61
C LEU A 143 6.24 14.37 12.03
N ASP A 144 7.37 14.22 12.72
CA ASP A 144 8.67 14.68 12.23
C ASP A 144 9.06 13.93 10.95
N LEU A 145 8.88 12.61 10.91
CA LEU A 145 9.15 11.78 9.74
C LEU A 145 8.43 12.30 8.48
N VAL A 146 7.16 12.68 8.62
CA VAL A 146 6.36 13.21 7.50
C VAL A 146 6.48 14.73 7.36
N GLY A 147 7.27 15.40 8.24
CA GLY A 147 7.54 16.84 8.30
C GLY A 147 6.34 17.69 8.64
N LEU A 148 5.49 17.17 9.51
CA LEU A 148 4.34 17.90 10.05
C LEU A 148 4.50 18.30 11.51
N ILE A 149 5.71 18.21 12.09
CA ILE A 149 5.97 18.56 13.50
C ILE A 149 5.54 19.99 13.81
N GLY A 150 5.80 20.95 12.91
CA GLY A 150 5.40 22.35 13.06
C GLY A 150 3.89 22.60 12.99
N TYR A 151 3.12 21.59 12.62
CA TYR A 151 1.65 21.68 12.54
C TYR A 151 0.96 20.89 13.66
N ALA A 152 1.70 20.35 14.64
CA ALA A 152 1.20 19.44 15.67
C ALA A 152 -0.08 19.91 16.35
N ASP A 153 -0.14 21.20 16.71
CA ASP A 153 -1.26 21.82 17.44
C ASP A 153 -2.34 22.41 16.51
N TYR A 154 -2.14 22.37 15.18
CA TYR A 154 -3.12 22.90 14.23
C TYR A 154 -4.30 21.93 14.07
N PRO A 155 -5.52 22.44 13.84
CA PRO A 155 -6.64 21.58 13.43
C PRO A 155 -6.31 20.87 12.13
N ALA A 156 -6.62 19.56 12.04
CA ALA A 156 -6.36 18.79 10.83
C ALA A 156 -7.12 19.35 9.59
N ALA A 157 -8.25 20.03 9.82
CA ALA A 157 -8.99 20.74 8.76
C ALA A 157 -8.21 21.88 8.11
N ALA A 158 -7.26 22.49 8.81
CA ALA A 158 -6.47 23.62 8.29
C ALA A 158 -5.33 23.18 7.36
N LEU A 159 -5.03 21.88 7.29
CA LEU A 159 -3.98 21.35 6.43
C LEU A 159 -4.34 21.42 4.94
N SER A 160 -3.33 21.68 4.10
CA SER A 160 -3.43 21.51 2.65
C SER A 160 -3.73 20.06 2.28
N HIS A 161 -4.09 19.81 1.02
CA HIS A 161 -4.33 18.44 0.54
C HIS A 161 -3.09 17.56 0.71
N GLY A 162 -1.91 18.02 0.31
CA GLY A 162 -0.65 17.30 0.47
C GLY A 162 -0.32 17.02 1.95
N HIS A 163 -0.49 18.02 2.82
CA HIS A 163 -0.28 17.81 4.27
C HIS A 163 -1.27 16.83 4.89
N ARG A 164 -2.53 16.78 4.43
CA ARG A 164 -3.50 15.75 4.89
C ARG A 164 -3.08 14.36 4.47
N ARG A 165 -2.49 14.21 3.27
CA ARG A 165 -1.94 12.94 2.80
C ARG A 165 -0.77 12.48 3.67
N MET A 166 0.14 13.41 4.01
CA MET A 166 1.24 13.13 4.94
C MET A 166 0.73 12.79 6.34
N LEU A 167 -0.34 13.45 6.81
CA LEU A 167 -0.98 13.12 8.09
C LEU A 167 -1.58 11.72 8.08
N ASP A 168 -2.29 11.32 7.00
CA ASP A 168 -2.85 9.96 6.86
C ASP A 168 -1.75 8.89 6.92
N LEU A 169 -0.60 9.15 6.29
CA LEU A 169 0.59 8.30 6.40
C LEU A 169 1.14 8.26 7.83
N ALA A 170 1.26 9.40 8.50
CA ALA A 170 1.73 9.46 9.90
C ALA A 170 0.82 8.67 10.84
N VAL A 171 -0.51 8.79 10.68
CA VAL A 171 -1.52 8.03 11.43
C VAL A 171 -1.35 6.53 11.20
N ALA A 172 -1.15 6.10 9.95
CA ALA A 172 -0.92 4.69 9.63
C ALA A 172 0.40 4.16 10.25
N LEU A 173 1.48 4.97 10.19
CA LEU A 173 2.79 4.61 10.75
C LEU A 173 2.81 4.59 12.28
N ALA A 174 2.03 5.45 12.95
CA ALA A 174 1.86 5.42 14.40
C ALA A 174 1.25 4.09 14.90
N GLY A 175 0.49 3.40 14.05
CA GLY A 175 0.00 2.04 14.30
C GLY A 175 1.08 0.96 14.22
N GLN A 176 2.35 1.31 13.99
CA GLN A 176 3.50 0.39 13.93
C GLN A 176 3.27 -0.82 12.98
N PRO A 177 2.89 -0.57 11.72
CA PRO A 177 2.52 -1.66 10.83
C PRO A 177 3.73 -2.50 10.44
N ARG A 178 3.53 -3.81 10.34
CA ARG A 178 4.46 -4.74 9.68
C ARG A 178 4.18 -4.84 8.17
N VAL A 179 2.92 -4.59 7.80
CA VAL A 179 2.47 -4.48 6.40
C VAL A 179 1.74 -3.15 6.25
N LEU A 180 2.17 -2.30 5.35
CA LEU A 180 1.55 -1.02 5.04
C LEU A 180 0.89 -1.09 3.65
N LEU A 181 -0.42 -0.88 3.61
CA LEU A 181 -1.22 -0.88 2.39
C LEU A 181 -1.46 0.57 1.95
N LEU A 182 -0.99 0.95 0.76
CA LEU A 182 -1.08 2.29 0.20
C LEU A 182 -1.97 2.29 -1.05
N ASP A 183 -3.02 3.11 -1.05
CA ASP A 183 -3.97 3.23 -2.16
C ASP A 183 -3.78 4.58 -2.85
N GLU A 184 -3.13 4.59 -4.02
CA GLU A 184 -2.79 5.75 -4.84
C GLU A 184 -2.20 6.93 -4.01
N PRO A 185 -1.09 6.69 -3.28
CA PRO A 185 -0.59 7.65 -2.30
C PRO A 185 -0.12 8.98 -2.90
N VAL A 186 0.22 9.04 -4.18
CA VAL A 186 0.65 10.27 -4.86
C VAL A 186 -0.48 11.02 -5.57
N ALA A 187 -1.70 10.47 -5.60
CA ALA A 187 -2.82 11.10 -6.30
C ALA A 187 -3.11 12.52 -5.76
N GLY A 188 -3.10 13.51 -6.66
CA GLY A 188 -3.37 14.91 -6.32
C GLY A 188 -2.26 15.64 -5.55
N LEU A 189 -1.08 15.03 -5.44
CA LEU A 189 0.11 15.69 -4.88
C LEU A 189 0.82 16.55 -5.93
N THR A 190 1.54 17.57 -5.47
CA THR A 190 2.54 18.29 -6.27
C THR A 190 3.79 17.42 -6.47
N ASP A 191 4.62 17.75 -7.45
CA ASP A 191 5.90 17.03 -7.67
C ASP A 191 6.80 17.08 -6.43
N THR A 192 6.81 18.20 -5.72
CA THR A 192 7.57 18.37 -4.48
C THR A 192 7.05 17.45 -3.37
N ASP A 193 5.71 17.39 -3.18
CA ASP A 193 5.10 16.51 -2.18
C ASP A 193 5.29 15.03 -2.56
N THR A 194 5.21 14.70 -3.84
CA THR A 194 5.48 13.37 -4.36
C THR A 194 6.91 12.94 -4.06
N THR A 195 7.91 13.77 -4.39
CA THR A 195 9.31 13.49 -4.08
C THR A 195 9.52 13.27 -2.59
N ARG A 196 8.90 14.10 -1.74
CA ARG A 196 8.97 13.96 -0.29
C ARG A 196 8.35 12.65 0.19
N LEU A 197 7.19 12.28 -0.35
CA LEU A 197 6.52 11.02 -0.01
C LEU A 197 7.40 9.81 -0.39
N LEU A 198 8.00 9.82 -1.59
CA LEU A 198 8.91 8.77 -2.06
C LEU A 198 10.13 8.64 -1.13
N ASP A 199 10.72 9.76 -0.72
CA ASP A 199 11.84 9.77 0.24
C ASP A 199 11.46 9.15 1.59
N ILE A 200 10.26 9.48 2.10
CA ILE A 200 9.76 8.91 3.36
C ILE A 200 9.55 7.40 3.21
N LEU A 201 8.88 6.96 2.15
CA LEU A 201 8.61 5.54 1.90
C LEU A 201 9.90 4.74 1.68
N GLY A 202 10.89 5.34 1.01
CA GLY A 202 12.22 4.75 0.82
C GLY A 202 13.01 4.53 2.12
N ARG A 203 12.76 5.37 3.15
CA ARG A 203 13.40 5.28 4.47
C ARG A 203 12.65 4.41 5.47
N LEU A 204 11.51 3.83 5.10
CA LEU A 204 10.80 2.90 5.98
C LEU A 204 11.67 1.68 6.29
N PRO A 205 11.56 1.12 7.52
CA PRO A 205 12.37 -0.01 7.93
C PRO A 205 12.31 -1.18 6.94
N GLY A 206 13.45 -1.82 6.73
CA GLY A 206 13.56 -2.92 5.78
C GLY A 206 12.70 -4.14 6.07
N TRP A 207 12.28 -4.32 7.31
CA TRP A 207 11.38 -5.40 7.71
C TRP A 207 9.89 -5.09 7.44
N MET A 208 9.53 -3.82 7.22
CA MET A 208 8.14 -3.41 6.93
C MET A 208 7.82 -3.71 5.46
N ALA A 209 6.83 -4.55 5.22
CA ALA A 209 6.32 -4.75 3.89
C ALA A 209 5.44 -3.57 3.46
N VAL A 210 5.51 -3.19 2.18
CA VAL A 210 4.64 -2.17 1.59
C VAL A 210 3.94 -2.74 0.37
N VAL A 211 2.62 -2.66 0.35
CA VAL A 211 1.79 -2.93 -0.82
C VAL A 211 1.29 -1.60 -1.36
N LEU A 212 1.65 -1.29 -2.59
CA LEU A 212 1.36 -0.03 -3.26
C LEU A 212 0.41 -0.26 -4.42
N VAL A 213 -0.79 0.29 -4.38
CA VAL A 213 -1.64 0.44 -5.59
C VAL A 213 -1.30 1.76 -6.24
N GLU A 214 -0.86 1.71 -7.49
CA GLU A 214 -0.48 2.90 -8.26
C GLU A 214 -0.71 2.70 -9.76
N HIS A 215 -0.79 3.82 -10.48
CA HIS A 215 -0.86 3.85 -11.94
C HIS A 215 0.29 4.67 -12.56
N HIS A 216 1.05 5.42 -11.75
CA HIS A 216 2.22 6.16 -12.17
C HIS A 216 3.45 5.24 -12.16
N MET A 217 3.90 4.80 -13.34
CA MET A 217 5.00 3.83 -13.47
C MET A 217 6.32 4.33 -12.90
N GLU A 218 6.55 5.65 -12.85
CA GLU A 218 7.74 6.24 -12.24
C GLU A 218 7.76 6.04 -10.72
N VAL A 219 6.59 6.16 -10.07
CA VAL A 219 6.41 5.92 -8.63
C VAL A 219 6.60 4.44 -8.33
N VAL A 220 6.02 3.56 -9.17
CA VAL A 220 6.17 2.10 -9.05
C VAL A 220 7.64 1.71 -9.15
N ALA A 221 8.36 2.23 -10.16
CA ALA A 221 9.78 1.95 -10.36
C ALA A 221 10.68 2.49 -9.23
N ALA A 222 10.26 3.58 -8.57
CA ALA A 222 11.04 4.16 -7.47
C ALA A 222 10.87 3.40 -6.14
N LEU A 223 9.74 2.70 -5.94
CA LEU A 223 9.38 2.15 -4.64
C LEU A 223 9.24 0.63 -4.60
N ALA A 224 8.93 -0.02 -5.73
CA ALA A 224 8.58 -1.44 -5.73
C ALA A 224 9.67 -2.30 -6.37
N ASP A 225 10.01 -3.41 -5.70
CA ASP A 225 10.90 -4.44 -6.23
C ASP A 225 10.12 -5.46 -7.07
N TRP A 226 8.85 -5.68 -6.71
CA TRP A 226 7.94 -6.63 -7.34
C TRP A 226 6.64 -5.97 -7.75
N THR A 227 6.11 -6.34 -8.91
CA THR A 227 4.88 -5.76 -9.44
C THR A 227 3.92 -6.85 -9.92
N THR A 228 2.66 -6.78 -9.47
CA THR A 228 1.54 -7.58 -9.98
C THR A 228 0.67 -6.70 -10.86
N VAL A 229 0.38 -7.13 -12.08
CA VAL A 229 -0.54 -6.48 -13.00
C VAL A 229 -1.91 -7.14 -12.90
N LEU A 230 -2.93 -6.37 -12.53
CA LEU A 230 -4.32 -6.82 -12.55
C LEU A 230 -5.03 -6.33 -13.81
N HIS A 231 -5.84 -7.21 -14.40
CA HIS A 231 -6.73 -6.89 -15.52
C HIS A 231 -8.02 -7.68 -15.40
N HIS A 232 -9.17 -6.98 -15.45
CA HIS A 232 -10.50 -7.58 -15.26
C HIS A 232 -10.62 -8.48 -14.03
N GLY A 233 -10.06 -8.03 -12.90
CA GLY A 233 -10.10 -8.76 -11.64
C GLY A 233 -9.16 -9.94 -11.51
N ARG A 234 -8.34 -10.23 -12.52
CA ARG A 234 -7.39 -11.35 -12.55
C ARG A 234 -5.96 -10.87 -12.64
N ARG A 235 -5.03 -11.70 -12.20
CA ARG A 235 -3.61 -11.46 -12.43
C ARG A 235 -3.31 -11.68 -13.92
N HIS A 236 -2.84 -10.63 -14.58
CA HIS A 236 -2.37 -10.68 -15.95
C HIS A 236 -0.92 -11.18 -16.00
N THR A 237 -0.05 -10.57 -15.21
CA THR A 237 1.33 -10.97 -15.01
C THR A 237 1.83 -10.48 -13.65
N ASP A 238 2.93 -11.05 -13.18
CA ASP A 238 3.67 -10.55 -12.02
C ASP A 238 5.15 -10.91 -12.12
N GLY A 239 6.00 -10.11 -11.50
CA GLY A 239 7.43 -10.30 -11.54
C GLY A 239 8.22 -9.11 -11.00
N PRO A 240 9.55 -9.15 -11.14
CA PRO A 240 10.41 -8.01 -10.86
C PRO A 240 9.90 -6.76 -11.59
N THR A 241 9.88 -5.64 -10.91
CA THR A 241 9.28 -4.39 -11.43
C THR A 241 9.87 -3.96 -12.78
N ASP A 242 11.18 -4.08 -12.94
CA ASP A 242 11.85 -3.71 -14.21
C ASP A 242 11.42 -4.63 -15.36
N THR A 243 11.24 -5.94 -15.09
CA THR A 243 10.77 -6.90 -16.08
C THR A 243 9.32 -6.61 -16.51
N VAL A 244 8.44 -6.38 -15.54
CA VAL A 244 7.03 -6.06 -15.81
C VAL A 244 6.89 -4.74 -16.56
N ARG A 245 7.73 -3.77 -16.24
CA ARG A 245 7.77 -2.44 -16.89
C ARG A 245 8.21 -2.50 -18.36
N ALA A 246 9.11 -3.42 -18.67
CA ALA A 246 9.63 -3.61 -20.02
C ALA A 246 8.69 -4.47 -20.91
N ASP A 247 7.64 -5.08 -20.35
CA ASP A 247 6.72 -5.94 -21.08
C ASP A 247 5.80 -5.11 -21.99
N PRO A 248 5.86 -5.31 -23.34
CA PRO A 248 4.98 -4.62 -24.28
C PRO A 248 3.50 -4.91 -24.05
N ALA A 249 3.15 -6.10 -23.55
CA ALA A 249 1.76 -6.46 -23.25
C ALA A 249 1.21 -5.61 -22.10
N VAL A 250 2.02 -5.33 -21.08
CA VAL A 250 1.66 -4.42 -19.98
C VAL A 250 1.46 -2.99 -20.51
N THR A 251 2.38 -2.50 -21.36
CA THR A 251 2.24 -1.17 -21.98
C THR A 251 0.95 -1.06 -22.79
N ALA A 252 0.60 -2.10 -23.56
CA ALA A 252 -0.60 -2.13 -24.40
C ALA A 252 -1.89 -2.04 -23.56
N LEU A 253 -1.93 -2.61 -22.34
CA LEU A 253 -3.08 -2.49 -21.42
C LEU A 253 -3.38 -1.04 -21.04
N TYR A 254 -2.36 -0.20 -20.91
CA TYR A 254 -2.55 1.22 -20.59
C TYR A 254 -2.86 2.08 -21.82
N LEU A 255 -2.32 1.74 -23.00
CA LEU A 255 -2.59 2.46 -24.25
C LEU A 255 -4.00 2.15 -24.80
N GLY A 256 -4.52 0.92 -24.60
CA GLY A 256 -5.84 0.50 -25.06
C GLY A 256 -7.01 1.12 -24.26
N THR A 257 -6.76 1.63 -23.06
CA THR A 257 -7.81 2.28 -22.21
C THR A 257 -7.91 3.78 -22.40
N GLY A 258 -7.01 4.41 -23.17
CA GLY A 258 -7.04 5.85 -23.45
C GLY A 258 -8.12 6.31 -24.43
N GLY A 259 -8.90 5.38 -25.03
CA GLY A 259 -9.98 5.70 -25.97
C GLY A 259 -11.36 5.92 -25.37
N ASP A 260 -11.64 5.42 -24.17
CA ASP A 260 -13.00 5.47 -23.59
C ASP A 260 -13.25 6.67 -22.65
N ASP A 261 -12.22 7.34 -22.14
CA ASP A 261 -12.41 8.51 -21.26
C ASP A 261 -12.73 9.82 -21.99
N ALA A 262 -12.66 9.84 -23.33
CA ALA A 262 -12.96 11.05 -24.13
C ALA A 262 -14.45 11.19 -24.50
N ALA A 263 -15.30 10.20 -24.22
CA ALA A 263 -16.72 10.18 -24.63
C ALA A 263 -17.70 10.66 -23.54
N HIS A 264 -17.23 11.05 -22.36
CA HIS A 264 -18.09 11.56 -21.27
C HIS A 264 -17.58 12.87 -20.68
N ARG A 265 -17.39 13.87 -21.55
CA ARG A 265 -17.32 15.29 -21.14
C ARG A 265 -18.42 16.07 -21.81
#